data_7371664125177d823dcb3b929eab8114
#
_entry.id   7371664125177d823dcb3b929eab8114
#
_cell.length_a   1.000
_cell.length_b   1.000
_cell.length_c   1.000
_cell.angle_alpha   90.00
_cell.angle_beta   90.00
_cell.angle_gamma   90.00
#
_symmetry.space_group_name_H-M   'P 1'
#
loop_
_entity.id
_entity.type
_entity.pdbx_description
1 polymer ?
#
loop_
_entity_poly.entity_id
_entity_poly.type
_entity_poly.pdbx_seq_one_letter_code
_entity_poly.pdbx_strand_id
1 'polypeptide(L)'
;MSCLISKRKIRVRTARKLQKLLMKSWYARLLTVRRVTQDNRGKHTAGIDGVKSLTPEKRLVLAKAMHCNGKATPLRRTWIPKRGSATEKRPLGIPTQYDRAQQTVVRQALEPAWEAKLSPQTYGFRPGRSCWDAIEAIFNAIRYRPQYALQVDIAQCFDSAC
;
A
#
# COMPACT_ATOMS: atom_id res chain seq x y z
N MET A 1 19.65 26.82 0.22
CA MET A 1 18.60 27.21 -0.75
C MET A 1 17.34 26.48 -0.39
N SER A 2 16.40 27.14 0.32
CA SER A 2 15.11 26.55 0.75
C SER A 2 14.16 26.56 -0.42
N CYS A 3 13.83 25.38 -0.94
CA CYS A 3 12.75 25.21 -1.89
C CYS A 3 11.42 25.41 -1.14
N LEU A 4 10.91 26.64 -1.16
CA LEU A 4 9.55 26.96 -0.74
C LEU A 4 8.59 26.33 -1.75
N ILE A 5 8.26 25.05 -1.55
CA ILE A 5 7.12 24.44 -2.23
C ILE A 5 5.89 25.16 -1.68
N SER A 6 5.45 26.16 -2.42
CA SER A 6 4.18 26.84 -2.21
C SER A 6 3.11 25.77 -2.01
N LYS A 7 2.54 25.68 -0.80
CA LYS A 7 1.37 24.87 -0.48
C LYS A 7 0.17 25.40 -1.26
N ARG A 8 0.14 25.18 -2.58
CA ARG A 8 -1.07 25.38 -3.37
C ARG A 8 -2.12 24.49 -2.73
N LYS A 9 -3.14 25.13 -2.15
CA LYS A 9 -4.34 24.43 -1.65
C LYS A 9 -4.87 23.57 -2.80
N ILE A 10 -4.53 22.28 -2.81
CA ILE A 10 -5.07 21.32 -3.77
C ILE A 10 -6.57 21.38 -3.60
N ARG A 11 -7.28 21.84 -4.62
CA ARG A 11 -8.75 21.90 -4.57
C ARG A 11 -9.24 20.45 -4.44
N VAL A 12 -9.72 20.09 -3.27
CA VAL A 12 -10.16 18.71 -2.94
C VAL A 12 -11.08 18.12 -3.99
N ARG A 13 -11.93 18.97 -4.59
CA ARG A 13 -12.85 18.60 -5.67
C ARG A 13 -12.11 18.16 -6.93
N THR A 14 -11.03 18.86 -7.31
CA THR A 14 -10.19 18.50 -8.46
C THR A 14 -9.41 17.23 -8.20
N ALA A 15 -8.82 17.07 -7.01
CA ALA A 15 -8.13 15.84 -6.62
C ALA A 15 -9.05 14.62 -6.70
N ARG A 16 -10.28 14.72 -6.19
CA ARG A 16 -11.29 13.64 -6.28
C ARG A 16 -11.67 13.30 -7.74
N LYS A 17 -11.74 14.30 -8.63
CA LYS A 17 -12.01 14.06 -10.06
C LYS A 17 -10.84 13.30 -10.69
N LEU A 18 -9.60 13.69 -10.43
CA LEU A 18 -8.40 13.02 -10.95
C LEU A 18 -8.27 11.59 -10.40
N GLN A 19 -8.53 11.37 -9.11
CA GLN A 19 -8.56 10.04 -8.51
C GLN A 19 -9.58 9.11 -9.21
N LYS A 20 -10.81 9.60 -9.43
CA LYS A 20 -11.84 8.85 -10.15
C LYS A 20 -11.44 8.57 -11.60
N LEU A 21 -10.81 9.52 -12.28
CA LEU A 21 -10.30 9.35 -13.66
C LEU A 21 -9.24 8.25 -13.70
N LEU A 22 -8.27 8.28 -12.77
CA LEU A 22 -7.21 7.28 -12.69
C LEU A 22 -7.77 5.88 -12.44
N MET A 23 -8.70 5.73 -11.49
CA MET A 23 -9.33 4.44 -11.19
C MET A 23 -10.12 3.87 -12.39
N LYS A 24 -10.64 4.72 -13.26
CA LYS A 24 -11.33 4.31 -14.51
C LYS A 24 -10.37 4.08 -15.67
N SER A 25 -9.13 4.56 -15.61
CA SER A 25 -8.16 4.48 -16.68
C SER A 25 -7.79 3.03 -16.99
N TRP A 26 -7.86 2.69 -18.27
CA TRP A 26 -7.42 1.39 -18.78
C TRP A 26 -5.95 1.12 -18.51
N TYR A 27 -5.08 2.11 -18.72
CA TYR A 27 -3.65 2.00 -18.51
C TYR A 27 -3.29 1.78 -17.04
N ALA A 28 -4.00 2.45 -16.12
CA ALA A 28 -3.82 2.25 -14.68
C ALA A 28 -4.19 0.82 -14.26
N ARG A 29 -5.26 0.26 -14.82
CA ARG A 29 -5.69 -1.13 -14.60
C ARG A 29 -4.64 -2.12 -15.11
N LEU A 30 -4.12 -1.94 -16.33
CA LEU A 30 -3.07 -2.78 -16.90
C LEU A 30 -1.80 -2.76 -16.04
N LEU A 31 -1.34 -1.57 -15.66
CA LEU A 31 -0.17 -1.40 -14.79
C LEU A 31 -0.36 -2.10 -13.44
N THR A 32 -1.54 -1.98 -12.87
CA THR A 32 -1.91 -2.61 -11.60
C THR A 32 -1.89 -4.12 -11.69
N VAL A 33 -2.52 -4.68 -12.73
CA VAL A 33 -2.54 -6.13 -12.97
C VAL A 33 -1.11 -6.64 -13.18
N ARG A 34 -0.28 -5.94 -13.96
CA ARG A 34 1.14 -6.28 -14.11
C ARG A 34 1.84 -6.32 -12.75
N ARG A 35 1.74 -5.27 -11.94
CA ARG A 35 2.37 -5.22 -10.61
C ARG A 35 1.97 -6.39 -9.73
N VAL A 36 0.67 -6.70 -9.66
CA VAL A 36 0.16 -7.75 -8.78
C VAL A 36 0.52 -9.16 -9.28
N THR A 37 0.48 -9.39 -10.60
CA THR A 37 0.61 -10.73 -11.19
C THR A 37 2.00 -11.07 -11.71
N GLN A 38 2.88 -10.08 -11.86
CA GLN A 38 4.24 -10.28 -12.39
C GLN A 38 5.33 -9.80 -11.42
N ASP A 39 5.23 -8.57 -10.94
CA ASP A 39 6.32 -7.94 -10.21
C ASP A 39 6.31 -8.35 -8.73
N ASN A 40 5.13 -8.50 -8.12
CA ASN A 40 5.00 -8.86 -6.71
C ASN A 40 5.31 -10.33 -6.44
N ARG A 41 6.08 -10.61 -5.38
CA ARG A 41 6.36 -11.99 -4.91
C ARG A 41 5.08 -12.75 -4.53
N GLY A 42 4.04 -12.05 -4.08
CA GLY A 42 2.73 -12.63 -3.74
C GLY A 42 1.94 -13.23 -4.91
N LYS A 43 2.43 -13.12 -6.17
CA LYS A 43 1.81 -13.72 -7.36
C LYS A 43 1.59 -15.23 -7.25
N HIS A 44 2.44 -15.91 -6.49
CA HIS A 44 2.36 -17.36 -6.27
C HIS A 44 1.44 -17.76 -5.12
N THR A 45 0.90 -16.80 -4.38
CA THR A 45 0.02 -17.05 -3.23
C THR A 45 -1.42 -16.87 -3.63
N ALA A 46 -2.20 -17.96 -3.64
CA ALA A 46 -3.62 -17.93 -3.97
C ALA A 46 -4.46 -17.34 -2.83
N GLY A 47 -5.52 -16.61 -3.18
CA GLY A 47 -6.60 -16.26 -2.28
C GLY A 47 -7.52 -17.44 -1.97
N ILE A 48 -8.76 -17.15 -1.58
CA ILE A 48 -9.80 -18.16 -1.35
C ILE A 48 -10.23 -18.86 -2.66
N ASP A 49 -10.08 -18.16 -3.78
CA ASP A 49 -10.39 -18.62 -5.14
C ASP A 49 -9.40 -19.65 -5.70
N GLY A 50 -8.30 -19.94 -4.99
CA GLY A 50 -7.26 -20.84 -5.44
C GLY A 50 -6.41 -20.33 -6.63
N VAL A 51 -6.72 -19.14 -7.16
CA VAL A 51 -6.09 -18.60 -8.36
C VAL A 51 -4.70 -18.04 -8.05
N LYS A 52 -3.69 -18.51 -8.76
CA LYS A 52 -2.30 -18.07 -8.71
C LYS A 52 -1.66 -18.12 -10.09
N SER A 53 -0.63 -17.30 -10.31
CA SER A 53 0.19 -17.36 -11.56
C SER A 53 -0.65 -17.25 -12.85
N LEU A 54 -1.30 -16.10 -13.05
CA LEU A 54 -2.16 -15.84 -14.20
C LEU A 54 -1.40 -15.83 -15.53
N THR A 55 -1.96 -16.49 -16.55
CA THR A 55 -1.47 -16.42 -17.95
C THR A 55 -1.68 -15.02 -18.54
N PRO A 56 -0.95 -14.64 -19.63
CA PRO A 56 -1.12 -13.34 -20.27
C PRO A 56 -2.58 -13.01 -20.64
N GLU A 57 -3.31 -13.96 -21.23
CA GLU A 57 -4.72 -13.79 -21.61
C GLU A 57 -5.59 -13.54 -20.37
N LYS A 58 -5.43 -14.33 -19.31
CA LYS A 58 -6.18 -14.17 -18.05
C LYS A 58 -5.88 -12.84 -17.38
N ARG A 59 -4.67 -12.28 -17.52
CA ARG A 59 -4.33 -10.93 -17.03
C ARG A 59 -5.12 -9.85 -17.77
N LEU A 60 -5.26 -9.94 -19.09
CA LEU A 60 -6.06 -9.01 -19.87
C LEU A 60 -7.55 -9.11 -19.52
N VAL A 61 -8.06 -10.33 -19.33
CA VAL A 61 -9.43 -10.55 -18.85
C VAL A 61 -9.62 -9.92 -17.47
N LEU A 62 -8.67 -10.11 -16.55
CA LEU A 62 -8.71 -9.49 -15.23
C LEU A 62 -8.74 -7.95 -15.32
N ALA A 63 -7.90 -7.34 -16.18
CA ALA A 63 -7.86 -5.89 -16.36
C ALA A 63 -9.19 -5.35 -16.94
N LYS A 64 -9.83 -6.07 -17.86
CA LYS A 64 -11.15 -5.73 -18.39
C LYS A 64 -12.26 -5.85 -17.35
N ALA A 65 -12.22 -6.90 -16.54
CA ALA A 65 -13.21 -7.18 -15.50
C ALA A 65 -13.11 -6.27 -14.26
N MET A 66 -11.97 -5.55 -14.10
CA MET A 66 -11.76 -4.70 -12.93
C MET A 66 -12.76 -3.54 -12.87
N HIS A 67 -13.58 -3.54 -11.84
CA HIS A 67 -14.48 -2.44 -11.48
C HIS A 67 -14.38 -2.17 -9.98
N CYS A 68 -14.07 -0.94 -9.61
CA CYS A 68 -14.04 -0.52 -8.20
C CYS A 68 -15.49 -0.31 -7.71
N ASN A 69 -16.16 -1.39 -7.35
CA ASN A 69 -17.54 -1.42 -6.87
C ASN A 69 -17.69 -1.38 -5.35
N GLY A 70 -16.57 -1.30 -4.61
CA GLY A 70 -16.54 -1.29 -3.15
C GLY A 70 -16.83 -2.63 -2.49
N LYS A 71 -17.03 -3.72 -3.26
CA LYS A 71 -17.23 -5.06 -2.73
C LYS A 71 -15.91 -5.82 -2.71
N ALA A 72 -15.59 -6.45 -1.60
CA ALA A 72 -14.43 -7.34 -1.43
C ALA A 72 -14.89 -8.77 -1.26
N THR A 73 -14.07 -9.71 -1.71
CA THR A 73 -14.30 -11.14 -1.47
C THR A 73 -13.72 -11.54 -0.11
N PRO A 74 -14.23 -12.62 0.51
CA PRO A 74 -13.67 -13.13 1.75
C PRO A 74 -12.19 -13.43 1.64
N LEU A 75 -11.43 -13.19 2.70
CA LEU A 75 -10.00 -13.43 2.76
C LEU A 75 -9.71 -14.90 3.11
N ARG A 76 -8.69 -15.48 2.48
CA ARG A 76 -8.13 -16.73 2.96
C ARG A 76 -7.27 -16.46 4.19
N ARG A 77 -7.70 -16.89 5.37
CA ARG A 77 -6.96 -16.70 6.62
C ARG A 77 -5.88 -17.77 6.77
N THR A 78 -4.66 -17.34 7.04
CA THR A 78 -3.50 -18.22 7.34
C THR A 78 -2.84 -17.74 8.63
N TRP A 79 -2.47 -18.67 9.50
CA TRP A 79 -1.82 -18.33 10.76
C TRP A 79 -0.31 -18.37 10.61
N ILE A 80 0.36 -17.27 10.97
CA ILE A 80 1.82 -17.15 10.92
C ILE A 80 2.37 -17.11 12.34
N PRO A 81 3.44 -17.86 12.68
CA PRO A 81 4.10 -17.76 13.96
C PRO A 81 4.59 -16.34 14.21
N LYS A 82 4.41 -15.84 15.42
CA LYS A 82 4.95 -14.55 15.86
C LYS A 82 6.43 -14.69 16.14
N ARG A 83 7.26 -13.77 15.67
CA ARG A 83 8.69 -13.78 15.95
C ARG A 83 8.92 -13.71 17.47
N GLY A 84 9.74 -14.61 18.01
CA GLY A 84 10.07 -14.66 19.44
C GLY A 84 9.09 -15.45 20.30
N SER A 85 8.04 -16.04 19.75
CA SER A 85 7.12 -16.91 20.48
C SER A 85 6.87 -18.21 19.71
N ALA A 86 6.97 -19.34 20.39
CA ALA A 86 6.68 -20.66 19.81
C ALA A 86 5.17 -20.96 19.76
N THR A 87 4.37 -20.33 20.60
CA THR A 87 2.95 -20.62 20.79
C THR A 87 2.03 -19.59 20.13
N GLU A 88 2.44 -18.32 20.09
CA GLU A 88 1.59 -17.25 19.55
C GLU A 88 1.62 -17.20 18.03
N LYS A 89 0.42 -17.13 17.43
CA LYS A 89 0.22 -16.98 15.99
C LYS A 89 -0.55 -15.70 15.71
N ARG A 90 -0.24 -15.05 14.60
CA ARG A 90 -0.99 -13.91 14.09
C ARG A 90 -1.77 -14.30 12.83
N PRO A 91 -3.01 -13.84 12.66
CA PRO A 91 -3.76 -14.08 11.44
C PRO A 91 -3.20 -13.26 10.28
N LEU A 92 -3.06 -13.88 9.12
CA LEU A 92 -2.76 -13.21 7.86
C LEU A 92 -3.94 -13.44 6.90
N GLY A 93 -4.59 -12.36 6.49
CA GLY A 93 -5.61 -12.36 5.46
C GLY A 93 -4.99 -12.29 4.07
N ILE A 94 -5.26 -13.27 3.22
CA ILE A 94 -4.77 -13.33 1.83
C ILE A 94 -5.94 -13.05 0.89
N PRO A 95 -5.99 -11.86 0.26
CA PRO A 95 -7.04 -11.52 -0.71
C PRO A 95 -6.82 -12.23 -2.05
N THR A 96 -7.87 -12.29 -2.87
CA THR A 96 -7.80 -12.79 -4.25
C THR A 96 -6.92 -11.90 -5.12
N GLN A 97 -6.49 -12.42 -6.28
CA GLN A 97 -5.73 -11.60 -7.25
C GLN A 97 -6.53 -10.39 -7.74
N TYR A 98 -7.85 -10.56 -7.87
CA TYR A 98 -8.77 -9.49 -8.24
C TYR A 98 -8.80 -8.38 -7.18
N ASP A 99 -8.98 -8.72 -5.90
CA ASP A 99 -9.01 -7.73 -4.82
C ASP A 99 -7.68 -7.03 -4.64
N ARG A 100 -6.55 -7.74 -4.77
CA ARG A 100 -5.21 -7.12 -4.76
C ARG A 100 -5.05 -6.09 -5.88
N ALA A 101 -5.58 -6.39 -7.06
CA ALA A 101 -5.55 -5.45 -8.18
C ALA A 101 -6.44 -4.23 -7.89
N GLN A 102 -7.64 -4.42 -7.33
CA GLN A 102 -8.49 -3.30 -6.89
C GLN A 102 -7.81 -2.43 -5.82
N GLN A 103 -7.25 -3.04 -4.78
CA GLN A 103 -6.51 -2.32 -3.74
C GLN A 103 -5.34 -1.53 -4.30
N THR A 104 -4.62 -2.09 -5.27
CA THR A 104 -3.46 -1.43 -5.88
C THR A 104 -3.88 -0.22 -6.72
N VAL A 105 -4.97 -0.27 -7.49
CA VAL A 105 -5.44 0.89 -8.26
C VAL A 105 -5.97 2.00 -7.36
N VAL A 106 -6.65 1.63 -6.27
CA VAL A 106 -7.11 2.60 -5.25
C VAL A 106 -5.91 3.25 -4.56
N ARG A 107 -4.90 2.46 -4.19
CA ARG A 107 -3.65 2.98 -3.63
C ARG A 107 -2.99 3.99 -4.57
N GLN A 108 -2.83 3.67 -5.86
CA GLN A 108 -2.25 4.59 -6.85
C GLN A 108 -3.03 5.90 -6.96
N ALA A 109 -4.36 5.85 -6.83
CA ALA A 109 -5.19 7.04 -6.88
C ALA A 109 -5.08 7.91 -5.62
N LEU A 110 -4.88 7.31 -4.45
CA LEU A 110 -4.79 8.00 -3.16
C LEU A 110 -3.38 8.52 -2.87
N GLU A 111 -2.35 7.76 -3.26
CA GLU A 111 -0.95 7.98 -2.90
C GLU A 111 -0.45 9.42 -3.14
N PRO A 112 -0.69 10.08 -4.30
CA PRO A 112 -0.20 11.44 -4.53
C PRO A 112 -0.83 12.48 -3.59
N ALA A 113 -2.10 12.30 -3.25
CA ALA A 113 -2.81 13.22 -2.37
C ALA A 113 -2.36 13.08 -0.90
N TRP A 114 -2.06 11.87 -0.47
CA TRP A 114 -1.53 11.60 0.87
C TRP A 114 -0.06 11.97 0.98
N GLU A 115 0.74 11.68 -0.04
CA GLU A 115 2.16 12.06 -0.10
C GLU A 115 2.35 13.58 0.07
N ALA A 116 1.45 14.38 -0.51
CA ALA A 116 1.48 15.83 -0.37
C ALA A 116 1.11 16.34 1.05
N LYS A 117 0.47 15.49 1.88
CA LYS A 117 0.05 15.83 3.25
C LYS A 117 0.99 15.30 4.32
N LEU A 118 1.70 14.22 4.03
CA LEU A 118 2.58 13.58 5.00
C LEU A 118 3.76 14.49 5.33
N SER A 119 4.16 14.47 6.61
CA SER A 119 5.36 15.19 7.06
C SER A 119 6.60 14.71 6.31
N PRO A 120 7.55 15.60 5.96
CA PRO A 120 8.84 15.22 5.39
C PRO A 120 9.63 14.22 6.26
N GLN A 121 9.38 14.19 7.56
CA GLN A 121 10.03 13.33 8.54
C GLN A 121 9.37 11.95 8.70
N THR A 122 8.30 11.67 7.95
CA THR A 122 7.68 10.35 7.92
C THR A 122 8.37 9.50 6.85
N TYR A 123 8.97 8.37 7.23
CA TYR A 123 9.75 7.53 6.30
C TYR A 123 9.06 6.21 5.95
N GLY A 124 8.29 5.63 6.87
CA GLY A 124 7.68 4.31 6.67
C GLY A 124 6.66 4.25 5.54
N PHE A 125 6.77 3.21 4.70
CA PHE A 125 5.82 2.87 3.63
C PHE A 125 5.59 3.95 2.55
N ARG A 126 6.50 4.91 2.43
CA ARG A 126 6.41 5.99 1.44
C ARG A 126 7.19 5.66 0.18
N PRO A 127 6.70 6.05 -1.02
CA PRO A 127 7.45 5.91 -2.26
C PRO A 127 8.71 6.80 -2.23
N GLY A 128 9.83 6.25 -2.70
CA GLY A 128 11.11 6.98 -2.74
C GLY A 128 11.73 7.28 -1.38
N ARG A 129 11.25 6.66 -0.30
CA ARG A 129 11.85 6.72 1.04
C ARG A 129 12.34 5.34 1.45
N SER A 130 13.48 5.30 2.13
CA SER A 130 14.11 4.07 2.60
C SER A 130 14.37 4.11 4.11
N CYS A 131 14.74 2.98 4.68
CA CYS A 131 15.19 2.93 6.07
C CYS A 131 16.52 3.68 6.26
N TRP A 132 17.35 3.77 5.22
CA TRP A 132 18.61 4.52 5.26
C TRP A 132 18.38 6.02 5.43
N ASP A 133 17.38 6.59 4.74
CA ASP A 133 17.01 8.00 4.90
C ASP A 133 16.53 8.28 6.34
N ALA A 134 15.82 7.34 6.96
CA ALA A 134 15.40 7.45 8.36
C ALA A 134 16.61 7.41 9.31
N ILE A 135 17.55 6.47 9.08
CA ILE A 135 18.76 6.34 9.90
C ILE A 135 19.61 7.61 9.79
N GLU A 136 19.80 8.14 8.58
CA GLU A 136 20.53 9.38 8.37
C GLU A 136 19.89 10.56 9.11
N ALA A 137 18.57 10.68 9.03
CA ALA A 137 17.83 11.73 9.73
C ALA A 137 17.96 11.61 11.27
N ILE A 138 17.88 10.40 11.82
CA ILE A 138 18.08 10.14 13.25
C ILE A 138 19.50 10.49 13.63
N PHE A 139 20.50 10.00 12.89
CA PHE A 139 21.91 10.28 13.16
C PHE A 139 22.17 11.80 13.20
N ASN A 140 21.67 12.55 12.23
CA ASN A 140 21.81 14.00 12.18
C ASN A 140 21.11 14.71 13.34
N ALA A 141 20.00 14.17 13.83
CA ALA A 141 19.27 14.72 14.97
C ALA A 141 20.01 14.54 16.31
N ILE A 142 20.65 13.36 16.52
CA ILE A 142 21.28 13.01 17.79
C ILE A 142 22.78 13.34 17.84
N ARG A 143 23.41 13.62 16.69
CA ARG A 143 24.85 13.79 16.54
C ARG A 143 25.47 14.84 17.47
N TYR A 144 24.77 15.93 17.71
CA TYR A 144 25.28 17.06 18.49
C TYR A 144 24.61 17.26 19.83
N ARG A 145 23.41 16.66 20.03
CA ARG A 145 22.62 16.79 21.24
C ARG A 145 21.88 15.50 21.55
N PRO A 146 21.89 15.03 22.80
CA PRO A 146 21.07 13.89 23.19
C PRO A 146 19.57 14.23 22.99
N GLN A 147 18.81 13.28 22.47
CA GLN A 147 17.37 13.42 22.21
C GLN A 147 16.63 12.27 22.92
N TYR A 148 15.42 12.54 23.35
CA TYR A 148 14.53 11.49 23.84
C TYR A 148 13.85 10.78 22.68
N ALA A 149 13.82 9.44 22.72
CA ALA A 149 13.07 8.63 21.77
C ALA A 149 11.74 8.22 22.38
N LEU A 150 10.62 8.59 21.75
CA LEU A 150 9.29 8.13 22.11
C LEU A 150 8.89 6.98 21.19
N GLN A 151 8.73 5.78 21.76
CA GLN A 151 8.20 4.63 21.05
C GLN A 151 6.71 4.48 21.36
N VAL A 152 5.90 4.59 20.29
CA VAL A 152 4.44 4.47 20.38
C VAL A 152 3.96 3.46 19.34
N ASP A 153 3.06 2.57 19.75
CA ASP A 153 2.41 1.60 18.85
C ASP A 153 0.91 1.56 19.15
N ILE A 154 0.12 1.34 18.09
CA ILE A 154 -1.34 1.24 18.21
C ILE A 154 -1.69 -0.22 18.47
N ALA A 155 -2.24 -0.50 19.65
CA ALA A 155 -2.63 -1.84 20.04
C ALA A 155 -3.69 -2.40 19.07
N GLN A 156 -3.41 -3.58 18.50
CA GLN A 156 -4.34 -4.33 17.64
C GLN A 156 -4.96 -3.54 16.46
N CYS A 157 -4.23 -2.55 15.90
CA CYS A 157 -4.72 -1.63 14.88
C CYS A 157 -5.39 -2.35 13.69
N PHE A 158 -4.79 -3.44 13.21
CA PHE A 158 -5.32 -4.20 12.06
C PHE A 158 -6.20 -5.39 12.47
N ASP A 159 -6.08 -5.87 13.68
CA ASP A 159 -6.86 -7.01 14.17
C ASP A 159 -8.27 -6.60 14.60
N SER A 160 -8.44 -5.34 15.01
CA SER A 160 -9.72 -4.75 15.41
C SER A 160 -10.46 -4.02 14.28
N ALA A 161 -9.85 -3.87 13.11
CA ALA A 161 -10.44 -3.16 11.96
C ALA A 161 -11.22 -4.08 11.00
N CYS A 162 -11.69 -5.25 11.46
CA CYS A 162 -12.52 -6.19 10.67
C CYS A 162 -14.00 -5.94 10.88
#